data_f4263c28e3251b5d4f1f5a85f31a49ca
#
_entry.id   f4263c28e3251b5d4f1f5a85f31a49ca
#
_cell.length_a   1.000
_cell.length_b   1.000
_cell.length_c   1.000
_cell.angle_alpha   90.00
_cell.angle_beta   90.00
_cell.angle_gamma   90.00
#
_symmetry.space_group_name_H-M   'P 1'
#
loop_
_entity.id
_entity.type
_entity.pdbx_description
1 polymer ?
#
loop_
_entity_poly.entity_id
_entity_poly.type
_entity_poly.pdbx_seq_one_letter_code
_entity_poly.pdbx_strand_id
1 'polypeptide(L)'
;MAEECRHAADVQRVTPSALGCEECLKTGSTWVHLRLCRTCGHVGCCDDSPNRHATRHFQATGHPIIEGYDPPEGWGWCYVDEVFLDLSDDMTPQNGPIPHYD
;
A
#
# COMPACT_ATOMS: atom_id res chain seq x y z
N MET A 1 12.58 -9.34 19.60
CA MET A 1 11.26 -9.87 19.36
C MET A 1 11.22 -10.57 18.03
N ALA A 2 10.63 -11.72 18.04
CA ALA A 2 10.68 -12.60 16.89
C ALA A 2 9.96 -12.01 15.66
N GLU A 3 8.95 -11.17 15.91
CA GLU A 3 8.12 -10.63 14.83
C GLU A 3 8.61 -9.33 14.24
N GLU A 4 9.79 -8.86 14.61
CA GLU A 4 10.29 -7.64 14.01
C GLU A 4 10.64 -7.87 12.54
N CYS A 5 10.10 -7.00 11.69
CA CYS A 5 10.41 -7.04 10.27
C CYS A 5 11.81 -6.47 10.03
N ARG A 6 12.65 -7.22 9.31
CA ARG A 6 14.00 -6.75 9.00
C ARG A 6 13.99 -5.56 8.04
N HIS A 7 12.86 -5.29 7.41
CA HIS A 7 12.71 -4.21 6.46
C HIS A 7 12.05 -2.98 7.08
N ALA A 8 11.83 -2.96 8.40
CA ALA A 8 11.21 -1.81 9.04
C ALA A 8 12.00 -0.52 8.81
N ALA A 9 13.32 -0.61 8.69
CA ALA A 9 14.16 0.54 8.38
C ALA A 9 13.99 1.05 6.95
N ASP A 10 13.36 0.26 6.08
CA ASP A 10 13.12 0.64 4.68
C ASP A 10 11.83 1.44 4.51
N VAL A 11 11.06 1.64 5.59
CA VAL A 11 9.84 2.44 5.55
C VAL A 11 10.22 3.90 5.30
N GLN A 12 9.75 4.47 4.20
CA GLN A 12 10.04 5.83 3.78
C GLN A 12 8.81 6.72 3.93
N ARG A 13 9.03 8.00 4.10
CA ARG A 13 7.96 8.98 3.94
C ARG A 13 7.78 9.24 2.46
N VAL A 14 6.59 8.98 1.96
CA VAL A 14 6.31 9.04 0.53
C VAL A 14 5.08 9.89 0.27
N THR A 15 4.95 10.35 -0.97
CA THR A 15 3.75 11.02 -1.45
C THR A 15 2.97 10.03 -2.30
N PRO A 16 1.66 9.83 -2.02
CA PRO A 16 0.87 8.90 -2.82
C PRO A 16 0.86 9.30 -4.30
N SER A 17 1.02 8.33 -5.18
CA SER A 17 1.16 8.57 -6.62
C SER A 17 -0.15 8.93 -7.31
N ALA A 18 -1.29 8.62 -6.67
CA ALA A 18 -2.59 8.84 -7.29
C ALA A 18 -3.68 8.90 -6.23
N LEU A 19 -4.86 9.37 -6.63
CA LEU A 19 -6.05 9.39 -5.78
C LEU A 19 -6.89 8.13 -6.01
N GLY A 20 -6.26 6.98 -5.97
CA GLY A 20 -6.86 5.69 -6.21
C GLY A 20 -5.78 4.73 -6.65
N CYS A 21 -6.15 3.51 -7.04
CA CYS A 21 -5.18 2.58 -7.59
C CYS A 21 -4.64 3.13 -8.91
N GLU A 22 -3.34 3.35 -8.96
CA GLU A 22 -2.71 4.02 -10.10
C GLU A 22 -3.02 3.30 -11.42
N GLU A 23 -2.88 1.97 -11.43
CA GLU A 23 -3.15 1.19 -12.63
C GLU A 23 -4.64 1.08 -12.93
N CYS A 24 -5.47 0.93 -11.91
CA CYS A 24 -6.92 0.87 -12.13
C CYS A 24 -7.45 2.16 -12.74
N LEU A 25 -6.92 3.30 -12.32
CA LEU A 25 -7.32 4.59 -12.90
C LEU A 25 -6.99 4.67 -14.38
N LYS A 26 -5.86 4.08 -14.79
CA LYS A 26 -5.44 4.09 -16.20
C LYS A 26 -6.30 3.17 -17.06
N THR A 27 -6.80 2.08 -16.49
CA THR A 27 -7.54 1.07 -17.26
C THR A 27 -9.05 1.13 -17.05
N GLY A 28 -9.53 2.03 -16.18
CA GLY A 28 -10.94 2.13 -15.86
C GLY A 28 -11.45 1.02 -14.97
N SER A 29 -10.55 0.33 -14.27
CA SER A 29 -10.92 -0.76 -13.35
C SER A 29 -11.28 -0.22 -11.97
N THR A 30 -11.86 -1.09 -11.15
CA THR A 30 -12.27 -0.75 -9.78
C THR A 30 -11.40 -1.48 -8.77
N TRP A 31 -11.54 -1.07 -7.51
CA TRP A 31 -10.78 -1.66 -6.40
C TRP A 31 -11.65 -1.76 -5.16
N VAL A 32 -11.22 -2.62 -4.20
CA VAL A 32 -11.90 -2.75 -2.90
C VAL A 32 -11.22 -1.84 -1.88
N HIS A 33 -9.95 -2.09 -1.58
CA HIS A 33 -9.16 -1.25 -0.70
C HIS A 33 -7.85 -0.89 -1.39
N LEU A 34 -7.13 0.09 -0.85
CA LEU A 34 -5.88 0.55 -1.42
C LEU A 34 -4.71 0.30 -0.46
N ARG A 35 -3.56 0.05 -1.05
CA ARG A 35 -2.30 -0.15 -0.35
C ARG A 35 -1.27 0.82 -0.91
N LEU A 36 -0.46 1.40 -0.04
CA LEU A 36 0.56 2.38 -0.43
C LEU A 36 1.93 1.77 -0.25
N CYS A 37 2.74 1.81 -1.30
CA CYS A 37 4.14 1.38 -1.21
C CYS A 37 4.92 2.41 -0.41
N ARG A 38 5.52 1.99 0.71
CA ARG A 38 6.27 2.89 1.58
C ARG A 38 7.71 3.07 1.12
N THR A 39 8.04 2.61 -0.07
CA THR A 39 9.35 2.87 -0.70
C THR A 39 9.25 3.98 -1.75
N CYS A 40 8.21 3.95 -2.60
CA CYS A 40 8.13 4.88 -3.72
C CYS A 40 6.80 5.65 -3.81
N GLY A 41 5.82 5.34 -2.99
CA GLY A 41 4.53 6.03 -3.00
C GLY A 41 3.51 5.49 -3.98
N HIS A 42 3.79 4.37 -4.64
CA HIS A 42 2.84 3.75 -5.56
C HIS A 42 1.57 3.34 -4.80
N VAL A 43 0.41 3.72 -5.34
CA VAL A 43 -0.88 3.33 -4.78
C VAL A 43 -1.44 2.20 -5.63
N GLY A 44 -1.70 1.06 -5.01
CA GLY A 44 -2.22 -0.12 -5.68
C GLY A 44 -3.40 -0.71 -4.94
N CYS A 45 -4.20 -1.51 -5.64
CA CYS A 45 -5.35 -2.17 -5.03
C CYS A 45 -4.92 -3.43 -4.27
N CYS A 46 -5.73 -3.77 -3.24
CA CYS A 46 -5.43 -4.89 -2.35
C CYS A 46 -5.70 -6.24 -3.03
N ASP A 47 -5.36 -7.32 -2.31
CA ASP A 47 -5.53 -8.67 -2.84
C ASP A 47 -6.99 -9.10 -2.95
N ASP A 48 -7.91 -8.39 -2.30
CA ASP A 48 -9.35 -8.60 -2.47
C ASP A 48 -9.89 -7.90 -3.72
N SER A 49 -9.11 -7.05 -4.34
CA SER A 49 -9.49 -6.35 -5.57
C SER A 49 -9.23 -7.24 -6.78
N PRO A 50 -9.96 -7.04 -7.89
CA PRO A 50 -9.81 -7.90 -9.06
C PRO A 50 -8.39 -7.97 -9.61
N ASN A 51 -7.65 -6.87 -9.56
CA ASN A 51 -6.35 -6.77 -10.23
C ASN A 51 -5.14 -6.91 -9.31
N ARG A 52 -5.31 -6.78 -8.01
CA ARG A 52 -4.23 -6.95 -7.02
C ARG A 52 -2.94 -6.20 -7.38
N HIS A 53 -3.07 -4.94 -7.74
CA HIS A 53 -1.94 -4.16 -8.24
C HIS A 53 -0.85 -3.91 -7.20
N ALA A 54 -1.21 -3.84 -5.91
CA ALA A 54 -0.19 -3.67 -4.86
C ALA A 54 0.76 -4.85 -4.82
N THR A 55 0.23 -6.08 -4.86
CA THR A 55 1.05 -7.28 -4.88
C THR A 55 1.87 -7.38 -6.18
N ARG A 56 1.25 -7.01 -7.31
CA ARG A 56 1.98 -7.00 -8.59
C ARG A 56 3.13 -5.99 -8.57
N HIS A 57 2.94 -4.86 -7.90
CA HIS A 57 3.99 -3.86 -7.76
C HIS A 57 5.17 -4.43 -6.96
N PHE A 58 4.90 -5.14 -5.85
CA PHE A 58 5.96 -5.81 -5.11
C PHE A 58 6.69 -6.82 -5.98
N GLN A 59 5.96 -7.63 -6.74
CA GLN A 59 6.56 -8.65 -7.60
C GLN A 59 7.46 -8.05 -8.67
N ALA A 60 7.12 -6.85 -9.15
CA ALA A 60 7.89 -6.18 -10.19
C ALA A 60 9.09 -5.41 -9.65
N THR A 61 9.01 -4.86 -8.43
CA THR A 61 10.01 -3.94 -7.91
C THR A 61 10.80 -4.48 -6.73
N GLY A 62 10.24 -5.44 -5.99
CA GLY A 62 10.84 -5.92 -4.76
C GLY A 62 10.70 -4.98 -3.57
N HIS A 63 9.91 -3.91 -3.69
CA HIS A 63 9.68 -2.99 -2.57
C HIS A 63 8.88 -3.69 -1.49
N PRO A 64 9.44 -3.89 -0.27
CA PRO A 64 8.88 -4.87 0.66
C PRO A 64 7.67 -4.40 1.46
N ILE A 65 7.52 -3.09 1.68
CA ILE A 65 6.55 -2.60 2.67
C ILE A 65 5.40 -1.88 2.00
N ILE A 66 4.18 -2.28 2.34
CA ILE A 66 2.96 -1.53 2.00
C ILE A 66 2.26 -1.08 3.27
N GLU A 67 1.49 -0.01 3.13
CA GLU A 67 0.64 0.54 4.18
C GLU A 67 -0.82 0.35 3.80
N GLY A 68 -1.69 0.04 4.79
CA GLY A 68 -3.13 0.06 4.59
C GLY A 68 -3.58 1.50 4.42
N TYR A 69 -3.74 1.93 3.18
CA TYR A 69 -3.88 3.35 2.84
C TYR A 69 -5.33 3.80 2.77
N ASP A 70 -6.20 2.99 2.20
CA ASP A 70 -7.62 3.30 2.09
C ASP A 70 -8.43 2.04 2.38
N PRO A 71 -9.08 1.94 3.53
CA PRO A 71 -9.11 2.94 4.61
C PRO A 71 -7.77 3.03 5.35
N PRO A 72 -7.47 4.21 5.94
CA PRO A 72 -6.24 4.37 6.71
C PRO A 72 -6.39 3.72 8.08
N GLU A 73 -5.70 2.63 8.31
CA GLU A 73 -5.88 1.82 9.51
C GLU A 73 -4.63 1.73 10.38
N GLY A 74 -3.52 2.34 9.95
CA GLY A 74 -2.32 2.43 10.77
C GLY A 74 -1.47 1.17 10.79
N TRP A 75 -1.63 0.28 9.83
CA TRP A 75 -0.80 -0.92 9.75
C TRP A 75 -0.03 -0.97 8.44
N GLY A 76 1.10 -1.68 8.48
CA GLY A 76 1.85 -2.01 7.29
C GLY A 76 2.02 -3.51 7.16
N TRP A 77 2.44 -3.94 6.00
CA TRP A 77 2.72 -5.36 5.71
C TRP A 77 4.05 -5.47 4.99
N CYS A 78 4.89 -6.38 5.48
CA CYS A 78 6.13 -6.72 4.79
C CYS A 78 5.91 -7.99 3.98
N TYR A 79 6.01 -7.87 2.66
CA TYR A 79 5.83 -9.04 1.79
C TYR A 79 6.94 -10.07 1.94
N VAL A 80 8.14 -9.62 2.30
CA VAL A 80 9.30 -10.52 2.38
C VAL A 80 9.27 -11.33 3.67
N ASP A 81 9.08 -10.64 4.81
CA ASP A 81 9.08 -11.29 6.11
C ASP A 81 7.70 -11.79 6.52
N GLU A 82 6.66 -11.40 5.79
CA GLU A 82 5.26 -11.80 6.02
C GLU A 82 4.83 -11.48 7.46
N VAL A 83 5.10 -10.26 7.88
CA VAL A 83 4.68 -9.75 9.19
C VAL A 83 4.04 -8.39 9.04
N PHE A 84 3.16 -8.06 9.99
CA PHE A 84 2.56 -6.73 10.08
C PHE A 84 3.48 -5.78 10.84
N LEU A 85 3.39 -4.50 10.48
CA LEU A 85 4.06 -3.42 11.19
C LEU A 85 3.02 -2.45 11.72
N ASP A 86 3.33 -1.80 12.85
CA ASP A 86 2.48 -0.74 13.38
C ASP A 86 2.94 0.59 12.80
N LEU A 87 2.12 1.18 11.94
CA LEU A 87 2.40 2.48 11.33
C LEU A 87 1.43 3.55 11.84
N SER A 88 0.78 3.31 12.97
CA SER A 88 -0.24 4.23 13.49
C SER A 88 0.32 5.61 13.82
N ASP A 89 1.61 5.71 14.13
CA ASP A 89 2.26 6.99 14.41
C ASP A 89 2.90 7.61 13.17
N ASP A 90 2.79 6.97 12.02
CA ASP A 90 3.43 7.45 10.79
C ASP A 90 2.54 7.17 9.57
N MET A 91 1.24 7.39 9.73
CA MET A 91 0.29 7.16 8.65
C MET A 91 0.46 8.23 7.56
N THR A 92 0.38 7.79 6.31
CA THR A 92 0.49 8.70 5.18
C THR A 92 -0.85 9.39 4.94
N PRO A 93 -0.89 10.72 4.93
CA PRO A 93 -2.14 11.43 4.67
C PRO A 93 -2.59 11.26 3.22
N GLN A 94 -3.89 11.22 3.03
CA GLN A 94 -4.47 11.20 1.69
C GLN A 94 -4.47 12.63 1.12
N ASN A 95 -4.10 12.76 -0.15
CA ASN A 95 -3.96 14.07 -0.78
C ASN A 95 -5.26 14.62 -1.35
N GLY A 96 -6.35 13.88 -1.25
CA GLY A 96 -7.64 14.30 -1.77
C GLY A 96 -8.65 13.19 -1.65
N PRO A 97 -9.87 13.40 -2.18
CA PRO A 97 -10.91 12.38 -2.12
C PRO A 97 -10.56 11.18 -2.98
N ILE A 98 -10.86 9.99 -2.47
CA ILE A 98 -10.60 8.72 -3.16
C ILE A 98 -11.95 8.07 -3.44
N PRO A 99 -12.23 7.70 -4.71
CA PRO A 99 -13.48 7.01 -5.03
C PRO A 99 -13.54 5.62 -4.38
N HIS A 100 -14.75 5.20 -4.01
CA HIS A 100 -14.98 3.88 -3.44
C HIS A 100 -16.00 3.15 -4.32
N TYR A 101 -15.74 1.87 -4.54
CA TYR A 101 -16.58 1.00 -5.37
C TYR A 101 -17.05 -0.18 -4.53
N ASP A 102 -18.27 -0.13 -4.11
CA ASP A 102 -18.86 -1.19 -3.30
C ASP A 102 -19.68 -2.16 -4.12
#